data_7affa45dbc6071432e1828be804aa0b2
#
_entry.id   7affa45dbc6071432e1828be804aa0b2
#
_cell.length_a   1.000
_cell.length_b   1.000
_cell.length_c   1.000
_cell.angle_alpha   90.00
_cell.angle_beta   90.00
_cell.angle_gamma   90.00
#
_symmetry.space_group_name_H-M   'P 1'
#
loop_
_entity.id
_entity.type
_entity.pdbx_description
1 polymer ?
#
loop_
_entity_poly.entity_id
_entity_poly.type
_entity_poly.pdbx_seq_one_letter_code
_entity_poly.pdbx_strand_id
1 'polypeptide(L)'
;MRVLEVEGLNVRYGVVRAVTDVDMHVDEGELVVVVGANGAGKSSLLRSVAGLNKSRGRIAFLEKEISSRRAEQRVRAGLSLVPEGRHIFGRMSVFENLQIAHWGASTDFSEEIATVFSLFPRLQERRQQTAATLSGGEQQMLALSRALIRRPKLLMLDEPSMGLAPKVVAQMFEVIEEINRSGTSVLLIEQNARMALSIADRGYLMETGKISGGGEAAAMLEDERLHEAYFGKSADT
;
A
#
# COMPACT_ATOMS: atom_id res chain seq x y z
N MET A 1 -6.09 -18.56 -2.01
CA MET A 1 -5.93 -18.30 -3.49
C MET A 1 -4.98 -17.12 -3.66
N ARG A 2 -4.07 -17.15 -4.67
CA ARG A 2 -3.18 -16.00 -4.91
C ARG A 2 -3.95 -14.84 -5.53
N VAL A 3 -3.94 -13.69 -4.85
CA VAL A 3 -4.50 -12.43 -5.39
C VAL A 3 -3.48 -11.74 -6.29
N LEU A 4 -2.21 -11.71 -5.87
CA LEU A 4 -1.10 -11.18 -6.65
C LEU A 4 0.02 -12.21 -6.74
N GLU A 5 0.60 -12.37 -7.92
CA GLU A 5 1.81 -13.15 -8.16
C GLU A 5 2.75 -12.35 -9.05
N VAL A 6 3.99 -12.26 -8.65
CA VAL A 6 5.07 -11.54 -9.34
C VAL A 6 6.23 -12.52 -9.52
N GLU A 7 6.68 -12.71 -10.76
CA GLU A 7 7.76 -13.64 -11.09
C GLU A 7 8.80 -12.98 -11.98
N GLY A 8 10.05 -13.07 -11.57
CA GLY A 8 11.21 -12.58 -12.30
C GLY A 8 11.11 -11.08 -12.63
N LEU A 9 10.54 -10.25 -11.72
CA LEU A 9 10.30 -8.85 -12.00
C LEU A 9 11.60 -8.06 -12.07
N ASN A 10 11.75 -7.33 -13.17
CA ASN A 10 12.89 -6.45 -13.40
C ASN A 10 12.42 -5.05 -13.78
N VAL A 11 12.97 -4.01 -13.11
CA VAL A 11 12.68 -2.60 -13.39
C VAL A 11 13.97 -1.82 -13.58
N ARG A 12 14.02 -1.01 -14.63
CA ARG A 12 15.18 -0.18 -14.95
C ARG A 12 14.78 1.24 -15.30
N TYR A 13 15.55 2.21 -14.79
CA TYR A 13 15.49 3.61 -15.14
C TYR A 13 16.83 4.00 -15.77
N GLY A 14 16.89 4.01 -17.11
CA GLY A 14 18.15 4.19 -17.81
C GLY A 14 19.16 3.08 -17.46
N VAL A 15 20.27 3.45 -16.85
CA VAL A 15 21.34 2.54 -16.40
C VAL A 15 21.07 1.93 -15.02
N VAL A 16 20.20 2.54 -14.23
CA VAL A 16 19.89 2.10 -12.86
C VAL A 16 18.94 0.90 -12.89
N ARG A 17 19.33 -0.19 -12.23
CA ARG A 17 18.47 -1.36 -11.98
C ARG A 17 17.79 -1.15 -10.62
N ALA A 18 16.52 -0.74 -10.63
CA ALA A 18 15.77 -0.49 -9.41
C ALA A 18 15.16 -1.76 -8.82
N VAL A 19 14.83 -2.75 -9.66
CA VAL A 19 14.33 -4.08 -9.24
C VAL A 19 15.00 -5.11 -10.12
N THR A 20 15.46 -6.20 -9.54
CA THR A 20 16.20 -7.25 -10.22
C THR A 20 15.71 -8.62 -9.77
N ASP A 21 15.05 -9.34 -10.66
CA ASP A 21 14.66 -10.75 -10.52
C ASP A 21 13.87 -11.00 -9.21
N VAL A 22 12.80 -10.22 -9.00
CA VAL A 22 11.98 -10.29 -7.80
C VAL A 22 10.80 -11.22 -8.01
N ASP A 23 10.68 -12.19 -7.10
CA ASP A 23 9.55 -13.09 -6.95
C ASP A 23 8.84 -12.78 -5.63
N MET A 24 7.50 -12.62 -5.68
CA MET A 24 6.66 -12.46 -4.50
C MET A 24 5.20 -12.78 -4.81
N HIS A 25 4.41 -12.99 -3.76
CA HIS A 25 2.97 -13.15 -3.92
C HIS A 25 2.20 -12.56 -2.72
N VAL A 26 0.91 -12.36 -2.92
CA VAL A 26 -0.06 -12.00 -1.89
C VAL A 26 -1.23 -12.94 -2.04
N ASP A 27 -1.64 -13.60 -0.96
CA ASP A 27 -2.83 -14.44 -0.91
C ASP A 27 -4.10 -13.65 -0.60
N GLU A 28 -5.25 -14.23 -0.85
CA GLU A 28 -6.55 -13.60 -0.60
C GLU A 28 -6.75 -13.35 0.90
N GLY A 29 -7.09 -12.10 1.25
CA GLY A 29 -7.24 -11.66 2.63
C GLY A 29 -5.94 -11.46 3.40
N GLU A 30 -4.77 -11.69 2.78
CA GLU A 30 -3.47 -11.56 3.42
C GLU A 30 -3.01 -10.10 3.47
N LEU A 31 -2.38 -9.71 4.58
CA LEU A 31 -1.59 -8.49 4.72
C LEU A 31 -0.11 -8.83 4.58
N VAL A 32 0.46 -8.46 3.46
CA VAL A 32 1.89 -8.66 3.15
C VAL A 32 2.63 -7.34 3.23
N VAL A 33 3.79 -7.35 3.87
CA VAL A 33 4.66 -6.16 3.94
C VAL A 33 5.95 -6.37 3.18
N VAL A 34 6.42 -5.34 2.48
CA VAL A 34 7.77 -5.28 1.92
C VAL A 34 8.54 -4.21 2.68
N VAL A 35 9.54 -4.63 3.46
CA VAL A 35 10.40 -3.74 4.24
C VAL A 35 11.77 -3.62 3.59
N GLY A 36 12.46 -2.53 3.86
CA GLY A 36 13.79 -2.26 3.35
C GLY A 36 14.17 -0.80 3.42
N ALA A 37 15.45 -0.49 3.30
CA ALA A 37 15.97 0.86 3.33
C ALA A 37 15.43 1.74 2.18
N ASN A 38 15.59 3.07 2.32
CA ASN A 38 15.29 4.00 1.23
C ASN A 38 16.17 3.69 0.03
N GLY A 39 15.57 3.68 -1.17
CA GLY A 39 16.27 3.32 -2.39
C GLY A 39 16.40 1.81 -2.65
N ALA A 40 15.88 0.94 -1.77
CA ALA A 40 15.91 -0.52 -1.98
C ALA A 40 15.10 -1.01 -3.20
N GLY A 41 14.22 -0.15 -3.78
CA GLY A 41 13.42 -0.50 -4.96
C GLY A 41 11.93 -0.74 -4.68
N LYS A 42 11.49 -0.62 -3.42
CA LYS A 42 10.13 -0.89 -2.95
C LYS A 42 9.03 -0.17 -3.76
N SER A 43 9.12 1.16 -3.86
CA SER A 43 8.14 1.95 -4.65
C SER A 43 8.19 1.61 -6.14
N SER A 44 9.36 1.23 -6.68
CA SER A 44 9.49 0.79 -8.07
C SER A 44 8.78 -0.54 -8.32
N LEU A 45 8.86 -1.47 -7.37
CA LEU A 45 8.09 -2.71 -7.36
C LEU A 45 6.59 -2.41 -7.39
N LEU A 46 6.10 -1.60 -6.45
CA LEU A 46 4.67 -1.26 -6.34
C LEU A 46 4.14 -0.58 -7.60
N ARG A 47 4.88 0.41 -8.13
CA ARG A 47 4.53 1.09 -9.38
C ARG A 47 4.49 0.15 -10.59
N SER A 48 5.32 -0.88 -10.60
CA SER A 48 5.28 -1.92 -11.65
C SER A 48 4.01 -2.75 -11.54
N VAL A 49 3.65 -3.18 -10.33
CA VAL A 49 2.40 -3.90 -10.08
C VAL A 49 1.18 -3.04 -10.44
N ALA A 50 1.24 -1.73 -10.19
CA ALA A 50 0.19 -0.78 -10.59
C ALA A 50 0.15 -0.48 -12.10
N GLY A 51 1.18 -0.86 -12.87
CA GLY A 51 1.27 -0.55 -14.31
C GLY A 51 1.67 0.89 -14.63
N LEU A 52 2.36 1.56 -13.68
CA LEU A 52 2.78 2.97 -13.79
C LEU A 52 4.21 3.13 -14.34
N ASN A 53 4.99 2.04 -14.42
CA ASN A 53 6.30 2.03 -15.03
C ASN A 53 6.49 0.81 -15.93
N LYS A 54 7.52 0.84 -16.77
CA LYS A 54 7.88 -0.31 -17.61
C LYS A 54 8.65 -1.33 -16.76
N SER A 55 8.25 -2.57 -16.84
CA SER A 55 8.92 -3.70 -16.20
C SER A 55 9.03 -4.90 -17.16
N ARG A 56 9.88 -5.87 -16.79
CA ARG A 56 9.94 -7.20 -17.40
C ARG A 56 9.69 -8.23 -16.31
N GLY A 57 9.21 -9.39 -16.67
CA GLY A 57 8.75 -10.43 -15.75
C GLY A 57 7.25 -10.63 -15.88
N ARG A 58 6.71 -11.59 -15.14
CA ARG A 58 5.29 -11.91 -15.11
C ARG A 58 4.63 -11.27 -13.89
N ILE A 59 3.50 -10.62 -14.09
CA ILE A 59 2.60 -10.14 -13.02
C ILE A 59 1.23 -10.72 -13.31
N ALA A 60 0.71 -11.53 -12.38
CA ALA A 60 -0.65 -12.05 -12.43
C ALA A 60 -1.47 -11.48 -11.26
N PHE A 61 -2.73 -11.14 -11.53
CA PHE A 61 -3.69 -10.66 -10.56
C PHE A 61 -4.99 -11.46 -10.70
N LEU A 62 -5.45 -12.08 -9.61
CA LEU A 62 -6.59 -13.01 -9.62
C LEU A 62 -6.42 -14.07 -10.72
N GLU A 63 -5.26 -14.72 -10.75
CA GLU A 63 -4.86 -15.76 -11.70
C GLU A 63 -4.77 -15.31 -13.17
N LYS A 64 -5.02 -14.03 -13.46
CA LYS A 64 -4.95 -13.47 -14.83
C LYS A 64 -3.68 -12.66 -15.00
N GLU A 65 -2.95 -12.93 -16.06
CA GLU A 65 -1.77 -12.13 -16.38
C GLU A 65 -2.14 -10.69 -16.72
N ILE A 66 -1.46 -9.74 -16.06
CA ILE A 66 -1.67 -8.31 -16.22
C ILE A 66 -0.41 -7.54 -16.64
N SER A 67 0.69 -8.23 -16.93
CA SER A 67 2.00 -7.63 -17.25
C SER A 67 1.91 -6.56 -18.34
N SER A 68 1.12 -6.80 -19.38
CA SER A 68 0.89 -5.87 -20.51
C SER A 68 -0.29 -4.90 -20.32
N ARG A 69 -1.08 -5.05 -19.25
CA ARG A 69 -2.26 -4.20 -19.03
C ARG A 69 -1.87 -2.81 -18.54
N ARG A 70 -2.56 -1.78 -19.03
CA ARG A 70 -2.41 -0.40 -18.56
C ARG A 70 -2.96 -0.24 -17.14
N ALA A 71 -2.49 0.81 -16.43
CA ALA A 71 -2.89 1.08 -15.05
C ALA A 71 -4.43 1.15 -14.86
N GLU A 72 -5.15 1.84 -15.77
CA GLU A 72 -6.61 1.93 -15.68
C GLU A 72 -7.32 0.58 -15.78
N GLN A 73 -6.76 -0.37 -16.54
CA GLN A 73 -7.31 -1.73 -16.64
C GLN A 73 -7.07 -2.54 -15.37
N ARG A 74 -5.91 -2.32 -14.70
CA ARG A 74 -5.60 -2.94 -13.42
C ARG A 74 -6.49 -2.40 -12.31
N VAL A 75 -6.76 -1.09 -12.29
CA VAL A 75 -7.71 -0.47 -11.35
C VAL A 75 -9.12 -1.03 -11.55
N ARG A 76 -9.60 -1.17 -12.80
CA ARG A 76 -10.89 -1.79 -13.09
C ARG A 76 -10.97 -3.26 -12.69
N ALA A 77 -9.84 -3.96 -12.65
CA ALA A 77 -9.78 -5.33 -12.17
C ALA A 77 -9.84 -5.45 -10.64
N GLY A 78 -9.72 -4.34 -9.90
CA GLY A 78 -9.79 -4.31 -8.44
C GLY A 78 -8.46 -4.06 -7.73
N LEU A 79 -7.45 -3.52 -8.43
CA LEU A 79 -6.17 -3.17 -7.85
C LEU A 79 -6.15 -1.67 -7.55
N SER A 80 -5.86 -1.24 -6.31
CA SER A 80 -5.74 0.16 -5.92
C SER A 80 -4.37 0.45 -5.34
N LEU A 81 -3.86 1.66 -5.62
CA LEU A 81 -2.59 2.15 -5.09
C LEU A 81 -2.77 3.49 -4.40
N VAL A 82 -2.30 3.58 -3.15
CA VAL A 82 -2.03 4.85 -2.46
C VAL A 82 -0.54 5.11 -2.59
N PRO A 83 -0.11 6.03 -3.46
CA PRO A 83 1.30 6.35 -3.63
C PRO A 83 1.82 7.22 -2.48
N GLU A 84 3.13 7.25 -2.30
CA GLU A 84 3.81 8.21 -1.45
C GLU A 84 3.39 9.66 -1.80
N GLY A 85 3.23 10.53 -0.80
CA GLY A 85 2.92 11.95 -1.01
C GLY A 85 1.44 12.30 -1.14
N ARG A 86 0.54 11.42 -0.72
CA ARG A 86 -0.92 11.62 -0.58
C ARG A 86 -1.68 11.83 -1.90
N HIS A 87 -1.23 12.71 -2.79
CA HIS A 87 -1.81 13.00 -4.12
C HIS A 87 -3.33 13.25 -4.11
N ILE A 88 -3.82 14.03 -3.12
CA ILE A 88 -5.22 14.47 -3.05
C ILE A 88 -5.47 15.68 -3.95
N PHE A 89 -6.72 15.89 -4.34
CA PHE A 89 -7.14 17.09 -5.05
C PHE A 89 -7.37 18.22 -4.03
N GLY A 90 -6.32 18.96 -3.69
CA GLY A 90 -6.30 19.93 -2.59
C GLY A 90 -7.34 21.06 -2.70
N ARG A 91 -7.73 21.46 -3.92
CA ARG A 91 -8.75 22.50 -4.15
C ARG A 91 -10.19 21.99 -4.07
N MET A 92 -10.38 20.69 -4.02
CA MET A 92 -11.67 20.04 -3.87
C MET A 92 -11.97 19.75 -2.40
N SER A 93 -13.25 19.64 -2.05
CA SER A 93 -13.69 19.16 -0.74
C SER A 93 -13.33 17.69 -0.53
N VAL A 94 -13.43 17.20 0.71
CA VAL A 94 -13.32 15.78 1.03
C VAL A 94 -14.32 14.97 0.20
N PHE A 95 -15.58 15.40 0.16
CA PHE A 95 -16.65 14.73 -0.58
C PHE A 95 -16.34 14.64 -2.07
N GLU A 96 -15.95 15.75 -2.72
CA GLU A 96 -15.59 15.77 -4.13
C GLU A 96 -14.37 14.88 -4.45
N ASN A 97 -13.38 14.81 -3.55
CA ASN A 97 -12.25 13.87 -3.68
C ASN A 97 -12.73 12.41 -3.74
N LEU A 98 -13.70 12.03 -2.91
CA LEU A 98 -14.28 10.69 -2.90
C LEU A 98 -15.15 10.44 -4.13
N GLN A 99 -15.96 11.44 -4.52
CA GLN A 99 -16.83 11.35 -5.68
C GLN A 99 -16.05 11.12 -6.98
N ILE A 100 -14.95 11.88 -7.19
CA ILE A 100 -14.13 11.70 -8.39
C ILE A 100 -13.35 10.38 -8.37
N ALA A 101 -12.94 9.90 -7.18
CA ALA A 101 -12.28 8.61 -7.04
C ALA A 101 -13.21 7.43 -7.36
N HIS A 102 -14.50 7.57 -7.10
CA HIS A 102 -15.52 6.57 -7.44
C HIS A 102 -15.92 6.58 -8.90
N TRP A 103 -15.60 7.62 -9.65
CA TRP A 103 -16.05 7.75 -11.06
C TRP A 103 -15.73 6.50 -11.88
N GLY A 104 -16.73 6.01 -12.61
CA GLY A 104 -16.64 4.82 -13.45
C GLY A 104 -16.54 3.49 -12.66
N ALA A 105 -16.81 3.50 -11.36
CA ALA A 105 -17.06 2.27 -10.61
C ALA A 105 -18.45 1.72 -10.95
N SER A 106 -18.65 0.43 -10.73
CA SER A 106 -19.94 -0.26 -10.95
C SER A 106 -20.80 -0.31 -9.68
N THR A 107 -20.27 0.15 -8.54
CA THR A 107 -20.94 0.13 -7.23
C THR A 107 -21.73 1.44 -7.00
N ASP A 108 -22.67 1.41 -6.04
CA ASP A 108 -23.40 2.62 -5.64
C ASP A 108 -22.55 3.52 -4.77
N PHE A 109 -22.42 4.79 -5.15
CA PHE A 109 -21.60 5.76 -4.41
C PHE A 109 -22.12 6.01 -2.99
N SER A 110 -23.44 5.97 -2.77
CA SER A 110 -24.05 6.24 -1.46
C SER A 110 -23.70 5.15 -0.45
N GLU A 111 -23.63 3.90 -0.89
CA GLU A 111 -23.22 2.78 -0.06
C GLU A 111 -21.73 2.84 0.24
N GLU A 112 -20.92 3.12 -0.78
CA GLU A 112 -19.47 3.15 -0.65
C GLU A 112 -18.99 4.29 0.24
N ILE A 113 -19.57 5.48 0.10
CA ILE A 113 -19.20 6.61 0.94
C ILE A 113 -19.60 6.42 2.40
N ALA A 114 -20.72 5.73 2.66
CA ALA A 114 -21.13 5.37 4.01
C ALA A 114 -20.11 4.42 4.67
N THR A 115 -19.66 3.41 3.92
CA THR A 115 -18.60 2.48 4.37
C THR A 115 -17.30 3.21 4.65
N VAL A 116 -16.86 4.09 3.76
CA VAL A 116 -15.65 4.90 3.94
C VAL A 116 -15.78 5.80 5.16
N PHE A 117 -16.91 6.47 5.36
CA PHE A 117 -17.10 7.36 6.51
C PHE A 117 -17.22 6.61 7.85
N SER A 118 -17.65 5.35 7.86
CA SER A 118 -17.60 4.53 9.07
C SER A 118 -16.16 4.24 9.52
N LEU A 119 -15.25 4.02 8.58
CA LEU A 119 -13.81 3.84 8.84
C LEU A 119 -13.11 5.16 9.19
N PHE A 120 -13.60 6.28 8.65
CA PHE A 120 -12.98 7.60 8.78
C PHE A 120 -14.00 8.66 9.27
N PRO A 121 -14.51 8.60 10.52
CA PRO A 121 -15.53 9.52 11.01
C PRO A 121 -15.13 11.00 10.94
N ARG A 122 -13.83 11.30 11.13
CA ARG A 122 -13.30 12.67 11.01
C ARG A 122 -13.44 13.24 9.60
N LEU A 123 -13.33 12.41 8.57
CA LEU A 123 -13.57 12.86 7.20
C LEU A 123 -15.05 13.13 6.94
N GLN A 124 -15.95 12.36 7.56
CA GLN A 124 -17.40 12.62 7.52
C GLN A 124 -17.76 13.97 8.13
N GLU A 125 -17.24 14.28 9.31
CA GLU A 125 -17.44 15.59 9.97
C GLU A 125 -16.99 16.76 9.09
N ARG A 126 -15.94 16.54 8.30
CA ARG A 126 -15.28 17.53 7.44
C ARG A 126 -15.60 17.38 5.95
N ARG A 127 -16.67 16.66 5.61
CA ARG A 127 -16.99 16.29 4.23
C ARG A 127 -17.03 17.44 3.22
N GLN A 128 -17.39 18.64 3.68
CA GLN A 128 -17.45 19.86 2.85
C GLN A 128 -16.18 20.71 2.94
N GLN A 129 -15.22 20.34 3.81
CA GLN A 129 -13.98 21.08 3.99
C GLN A 129 -13.05 20.87 2.79
N THR A 130 -12.38 21.95 2.35
CA THR A 130 -11.35 21.90 1.31
C THR A 130 -10.18 21.04 1.76
N ALA A 131 -9.80 20.04 0.94
CA ALA A 131 -8.81 19.03 1.32
C ALA A 131 -7.42 19.60 1.66
N ALA A 132 -7.00 20.71 1.03
CA ALA A 132 -5.74 21.36 1.35
C ALA A 132 -5.69 21.93 2.78
N THR A 133 -6.83 22.17 3.43
CA THR A 133 -6.92 22.73 4.80
C THR A 133 -6.98 21.66 5.89
N LEU A 134 -6.99 20.39 5.51
CA LEU A 134 -6.90 19.26 6.43
C LEU A 134 -5.49 19.16 7.01
N SER A 135 -5.38 18.58 8.22
CA SER A 135 -4.08 18.18 8.77
C SER A 135 -3.40 17.11 7.90
N GLY A 136 -2.09 16.96 8.06
CA GLY A 136 -1.34 15.96 7.28
C GLY A 136 -1.85 14.53 7.45
N GLY A 137 -2.29 14.16 8.65
CA GLY A 137 -2.90 12.86 8.92
C GLY A 137 -4.27 12.70 8.26
N GLU A 138 -5.13 13.73 8.34
CA GLU A 138 -6.45 13.71 7.68
C GLU A 138 -6.32 13.64 6.15
N GLN A 139 -5.31 14.31 5.58
CA GLN A 139 -5.02 14.21 4.14
C GLN A 139 -4.57 12.78 3.75
N GLN A 140 -3.81 12.12 4.60
CA GLN A 140 -3.40 10.73 4.38
C GLN A 140 -4.60 9.78 4.49
N MET A 141 -5.47 9.98 5.49
CA MET A 141 -6.72 9.22 5.60
C MET A 141 -7.63 9.44 4.38
N LEU A 142 -7.68 10.68 3.83
CA LEU A 142 -8.41 10.96 2.60
C LEU A 142 -7.80 10.24 1.39
N ALA A 143 -6.46 10.18 1.27
CA ALA A 143 -5.80 9.43 0.21
C ALA A 143 -6.14 7.92 0.28
N LEU A 144 -6.12 7.34 1.47
CA LEU A 144 -6.52 5.96 1.72
C LEU A 144 -8.00 5.73 1.39
N SER A 145 -8.90 6.63 1.84
CA SER A 145 -10.32 6.60 1.55
C SER A 145 -10.64 6.59 0.05
N ARG A 146 -9.88 7.38 -0.74
CA ARG A 146 -10.01 7.42 -2.21
C ARG A 146 -9.64 6.10 -2.88
N ALA A 147 -8.70 5.35 -2.30
CA ALA A 147 -8.35 4.03 -2.81
C ALA A 147 -9.40 2.97 -2.45
N LEU A 148 -10.03 3.10 -1.29
CA LEU A 148 -11.02 2.16 -0.76
C LEU A 148 -12.40 2.31 -1.39
N ILE A 149 -12.81 3.52 -1.80
CA ILE A 149 -14.16 3.82 -2.29
C ILE A 149 -14.60 2.96 -3.48
N ARG A 150 -13.68 2.24 -4.12
CA ARG A 150 -13.93 1.32 -5.24
C ARG A 150 -13.96 -0.15 -4.84
N ARG A 151 -13.91 -0.47 -3.54
CA ARG A 151 -13.82 -1.84 -3.00
C ARG A 151 -12.72 -2.67 -3.67
N PRO A 152 -11.46 -2.29 -3.54
CA PRO A 152 -10.37 -3.02 -4.19
C PRO A 152 -10.25 -4.45 -3.64
N LYS A 153 -9.83 -5.39 -4.49
CA LYS A 153 -9.44 -6.74 -4.07
C LYS A 153 -8.02 -6.76 -3.50
N LEU A 154 -7.17 -5.83 -3.98
CA LEU A 154 -5.83 -5.59 -3.46
C LEU A 154 -5.61 -4.10 -3.29
N LEU A 155 -5.36 -3.69 -2.05
CA LEU A 155 -4.94 -2.35 -1.67
C LEU A 155 -3.43 -2.34 -1.53
N MET A 156 -2.76 -1.48 -2.31
CA MET A 156 -1.32 -1.28 -2.24
C MET A 156 -1.00 0.08 -1.62
N LEU A 157 -0.10 0.11 -0.65
CA LEU A 157 0.26 1.31 0.13
C LEU A 157 1.76 1.56 0.06
N ASP A 158 2.16 2.74 -0.40
CA ASP A 158 3.57 3.14 -0.55
C ASP A 158 3.94 4.13 0.56
N GLU A 159 4.59 3.64 1.62
CA GLU A 159 5.06 4.37 2.81
C GLU A 159 3.99 5.32 3.40
N PRO A 160 2.79 4.81 3.75
CA PRO A 160 1.67 5.64 4.17
C PRO A 160 1.92 6.37 5.51
N SER A 161 2.86 5.91 6.33
CA SER A 161 3.20 6.51 7.62
C SER A 161 4.18 7.67 7.52
N MET A 162 4.81 7.87 6.35
CA MET A 162 5.91 8.83 6.21
C MET A 162 5.48 10.29 6.48
N GLY A 163 6.25 10.97 7.34
CA GLY A 163 6.00 12.38 7.68
C GLY A 163 4.77 12.64 8.55
N LEU A 164 4.24 11.60 9.20
CA LEU A 164 3.12 11.71 10.15
C LEU A 164 3.63 11.74 11.59
N ALA A 165 2.85 12.37 12.48
CA ALA A 165 3.11 12.33 13.92
C ALA A 165 2.88 10.91 14.46
N PRO A 166 3.61 10.46 15.51
CA PRO A 166 3.54 9.09 16.03
C PRO A 166 2.12 8.59 16.34
N LYS A 167 1.29 9.44 16.92
CA LYS A 167 -0.12 9.10 17.22
C LYS A 167 -0.93 8.83 15.94
N VAL A 168 -0.67 9.58 14.87
CA VAL A 168 -1.37 9.41 13.59
C VAL A 168 -0.87 8.15 12.87
N VAL A 169 0.43 7.84 13.01
CA VAL A 169 1.00 6.58 12.51
C VAL A 169 0.29 5.39 13.15
N ALA A 170 0.16 5.35 14.48
CA ALA A 170 -0.56 4.27 15.16
C ALA A 170 -2.00 4.11 14.63
N GLN A 171 -2.75 5.20 14.52
CA GLN A 171 -4.10 5.18 13.95
C GLN A 171 -4.14 4.68 12.49
N MET A 172 -3.13 5.02 11.69
CA MET A 172 -3.01 4.55 10.31
C MET A 172 -2.87 3.03 10.26
N PHE A 173 -2.01 2.45 11.10
CA PHE A 173 -1.81 1.01 11.15
C PHE A 173 -3.06 0.28 11.66
N GLU A 174 -3.76 0.81 12.67
CA GLU A 174 -5.06 0.29 13.13
C GLU A 174 -6.10 0.24 12.00
N VAL A 175 -6.19 1.31 11.20
CA VAL A 175 -7.11 1.37 10.06
C VAL A 175 -6.71 0.38 8.96
N ILE A 176 -5.41 0.24 8.64
CA ILE A 176 -4.93 -0.74 7.66
C ILE A 176 -5.29 -2.17 8.09
N GLU A 177 -5.12 -2.49 9.35
CA GLU A 177 -5.50 -3.78 9.93
C GLU A 177 -7.02 -4.02 9.86
N GLU A 178 -7.84 -3.00 10.16
CA GLU A 178 -9.30 -3.08 10.04
C GLU A 178 -9.75 -3.32 8.59
N ILE A 179 -9.13 -2.64 7.62
CA ILE A 179 -9.36 -2.84 6.20
C ILE A 179 -9.04 -4.28 5.79
N ASN A 180 -7.93 -4.82 6.25
CA ASN A 180 -7.55 -6.20 5.97
C ASN A 180 -8.51 -7.20 6.60
N ARG A 181 -8.88 -7.02 7.88
CA ARG A 181 -9.88 -7.86 8.57
C ARG A 181 -11.25 -7.85 7.88
N SER A 182 -11.59 -6.77 7.17
CA SER A 182 -12.83 -6.71 6.37
C SER A 182 -12.76 -7.51 5.06
N GLY A 183 -11.63 -8.19 4.78
CA GLY A 183 -11.43 -9.08 3.65
C GLY A 183 -10.70 -8.45 2.45
N THR A 184 -10.18 -7.23 2.58
CA THR A 184 -9.33 -6.62 1.54
C THR A 184 -7.89 -7.11 1.70
N SER A 185 -7.31 -7.72 0.66
CA SER A 185 -5.87 -8.06 0.67
C SER A 185 -5.04 -6.77 0.64
N VAL A 186 -3.93 -6.75 1.36
CA VAL A 186 -3.07 -5.56 1.47
C VAL A 186 -1.63 -5.88 1.12
N LEU A 187 -1.01 -5.04 0.29
CA LEU A 187 0.43 -5.02 0.07
C LEU A 187 0.97 -3.67 0.57
N LEU A 188 1.64 -3.70 1.70
CA LEU A 188 2.17 -2.53 2.38
C LEU A 188 3.67 -2.42 2.18
N ILE A 189 4.12 -1.26 1.71
CA ILE A 189 5.53 -0.88 1.71
C ILE A 189 5.78 0.08 2.85
N GLU A 190 6.77 -0.23 3.69
CA GLU A 190 7.13 0.61 4.82
C GLU A 190 8.64 0.59 5.10
N GLN A 191 9.11 1.67 5.68
CA GLN A 191 10.47 1.77 6.23
C GLN A 191 10.50 1.34 7.70
N ASN A 192 9.43 1.63 8.46
CA ASN A 192 9.29 1.19 9.84
C ASN A 192 8.92 -0.31 9.87
N ALA A 193 9.94 -1.15 9.69
CA ALA A 193 9.77 -2.58 9.58
C ALA A 193 9.07 -3.21 10.79
N ARG A 194 9.40 -2.76 12.01
CA ARG A 194 8.81 -3.29 13.25
C ARG A 194 7.30 -3.07 13.30
N MET A 195 6.84 -1.85 13.04
CA MET A 195 5.40 -1.55 13.04
C MET A 195 4.67 -2.27 11.90
N ALA A 196 5.28 -2.31 10.71
CA ALA A 196 4.67 -2.97 9.57
C ALA A 196 4.51 -4.49 9.78
N LEU A 197 5.57 -5.15 10.26
CA LEU A 197 5.56 -6.59 10.56
C LEU A 197 4.61 -6.94 11.73
N SER A 198 4.38 -6.01 12.69
CA SER A 198 3.49 -6.30 13.83
C SER A 198 2.02 -6.47 13.45
N ILE A 199 1.59 -6.01 12.27
CA ILE A 199 0.22 -6.14 11.76
C ILE A 199 0.12 -7.08 10.55
N ALA A 200 1.26 -7.56 10.03
CA ALA A 200 1.31 -8.36 8.82
C ALA A 200 1.21 -9.87 9.10
N ASP A 201 0.69 -10.61 8.15
CA ASP A 201 0.76 -12.08 8.13
C ASP A 201 2.14 -12.54 7.66
N ARG A 202 2.70 -11.85 6.64
CA ARG A 202 3.95 -12.20 6.01
C ARG A 202 4.74 -10.95 5.59
N GLY A 203 6.07 -11.07 5.61
CA GLY A 203 6.98 -10.03 5.17
C GLY A 203 7.97 -10.48 4.11
N TYR A 204 8.44 -9.50 3.33
CA TYR A 204 9.58 -9.62 2.44
C TYR A 204 10.60 -8.54 2.79
N LEU A 205 11.89 -8.91 2.85
CA LEU A 205 12.99 -7.98 2.99
C LEU A 205 13.53 -7.63 1.61
N MET A 206 13.56 -6.35 1.27
CA MET A 206 14.07 -5.89 -0.02
C MET A 206 15.34 -5.07 0.17
N GLU A 207 16.42 -5.49 -0.50
CA GLU A 207 17.74 -4.86 -0.45
C GLU A 207 18.31 -4.72 -1.86
N THR A 208 18.76 -3.52 -2.20
CA THR A 208 19.43 -3.23 -3.49
C THR A 208 18.68 -3.82 -4.71
N GLY A 209 17.36 -3.69 -4.71
CA GLY A 209 16.50 -4.13 -5.81
C GLY A 209 16.15 -5.61 -5.83
N LYS A 210 16.47 -6.38 -4.79
CA LYS A 210 16.20 -7.83 -4.69
C LYS A 210 15.46 -8.15 -3.40
N ILE A 211 14.70 -9.24 -3.41
CA ILE A 211 14.24 -9.87 -2.17
C ILE A 211 15.40 -10.68 -1.60
N SER A 212 15.87 -10.30 -0.41
CA SER A 212 16.97 -10.95 0.30
C SER A 212 16.48 -11.95 1.36
N GLY A 213 15.21 -11.87 1.74
CA GLY A 213 14.57 -12.75 2.71
C GLY A 213 13.06 -12.53 2.77
N GLY A 214 12.37 -13.39 3.49
CA GLY A 214 10.92 -13.27 3.72
C GLY A 214 10.38 -14.51 4.42
N GLY A 215 9.18 -14.38 4.95
CA GLY A 215 8.50 -15.45 5.69
C GLY A 215 7.35 -14.92 6.53
N GLU A 216 6.85 -15.74 7.46
CA GLU A 216 5.88 -15.34 8.47
C GLU A 216 6.35 -14.08 9.21
N ALA A 217 5.49 -13.07 9.35
CA ALA A 217 5.86 -11.79 9.94
C ALA A 217 6.33 -11.94 11.40
N ALA A 218 5.70 -12.83 12.16
CA ALA A 218 6.09 -13.14 13.54
C ALA A 218 7.52 -13.68 13.61
N ALA A 219 7.90 -14.61 12.73
CA ALA A 219 9.26 -15.14 12.68
C ALA A 219 10.29 -14.07 12.26
N MET A 220 9.90 -13.17 11.36
CA MET A 220 10.77 -12.06 10.95
C MET A 220 10.99 -11.04 12.07
N LEU A 221 10.01 -10.82 12.95
CA LEU A 221 10.16 -9.96 14.13
C LEU A 221 11.14 -10.52 15.18
N GLU A 222 11.33 -11.84 15.21
CA GLU A 222 12.25 -12.52 16.12
C GLU A 222 13.67 -12.70 15.54
N ASP A 223 13.87 -12.43 14.23
CA ASP A 223 15.19 -12.58 13.57
C ASP A 223 16.15 -11.48 14.03
N GLU A 224 17.19 -11.88 14.80
CA GLU A 224 18.23 -10.99 15.32
C GLU A 224 18.94 -10.17 14.23
N ARG A 225 19.12 -10.73 13.03
CA ARG A 225 19.76 -10.03 11.90
C ARG A 225 18.91 -8.89 11.40
N LEU A 226 17.58 -9.04 11.38
CA LEU A 226 16.65 -7.95 11.07
C LEU A 226 16.62 -6.92 12.19
N HIS A 227 16.74 -7.36 13.45
CA HIS A 227 16.86 -6.47 14.60
C HIS A 227 18.07 -5.54 14.49
N GLU A 228 19.25 -6.06 14.23
CA GLU A 228 20.46 -5.24 14.09
C GLU A 228 20.43 -4.30 12.89
N ALA A 229 19.91 -4.76 11.75
CA ALA A 229 19.92 -4.02 10.49
C ALA A 229 18.82 -2.94 10.40
N TYR A 230 17.62 -3.19 10.97
CA TYR A 230 16.42 -2.38 10.70
C TYR A 230 15.73 -1.82 11.95
N PHE A 231 15.95 -2.39 13.14
CA PHE A 231 15.26 -1.93 14.35
C PHE A 231 16.16 -1.10 15.30
N GLY A 232 17.45 -0.99 15.01
CA GLY A 232 18.43 -0.33 15.85
C GLY A 232 18.81 -1.21 17.05
N LYS A 233 20.01 -1.01 17.61
CA LYS A 233 20.37 -1.64 18.89
C LYS A 233 19.34 -1.19 19.92
N SER A 234 18.69 -2.15 20.58
CA SER A 234 17.95 -1.87 21.81
C SER A 234 18.86 -1.07 22.72
N ALA A 235 18.46 0.14 23.08
CA ALA A 235 19.13 0.85 24.14
C ALA A 235 18.82 0.09 25.43
N ASP A 236 19.61 -0.95 25.70
CA ASP A 236 19.75 -1.49 27.03
C ASP A 236 20.51 -0.47 27.87
N THR A 237 19.76 0.35 28.61
CA THR A 237 20.19 0.85 29.93
C THR A 237 18.97 1.33 30.69
#